data_620ed6d32ac35dfaa4cc426133ee5711
#
_entry.id   620ed6d32ac35dfaa4cc426133ee5711
#
_cell.length_a   1.000
_cell.length_b   1.000
_cell.length_c   1.000
_cell.angle_alpha   90.00
_cell.angle_beta   90.00
_cell.angle_gamma   90.00
#
_symmetry.space_group_name_H-M   'P 1'
#
loop_
_entity.id
_entity.type
_entity.pdbx_description
1 polymer ?
#
loop_
_entity_poly.entity_id
_entity_poly.type
_entity_poly.pdbx_seq_one_letter_code
_entity_poly.pdbx_strand_id
1 'polypeptide(L)'
;MNEISLSNANTASDLFDLMQNDALSVLALHSFILGYHNIARNKVDQRLFPKVEYLFYVLPIVYNYASMIGFLNSNELYTALVKEPSVSLGLQDRANKMVFQTFDALNLAFSKKILDIDKETDTVILLRPFTSKKLPTYLSSLRSYDSVKQIQDSAFKLGSIFAKKHDKNLQLDLNIRF
;
A
#
# COMPACT_ATOMS: atom_id res chain seq x y z
N MET A 1 -14.57 -37.65 5.33
CA MET A 1 -13.27 -37.06 4.95
C MET A 1 -13.45 -35.96 3.90
N ASN A 2 -14.39 -35.02 4.05
CA ASN A 2 -14.72 -34.00 3.03
C ASN A 2 -14.93 -32.57 3.57
N GLU A 3 -14.68 -32.30 4.85
CA GLU A 3 -14.90 -30.95 5.41
C GLU A 3 -13.69 -29.99 5.26
N ILE A 4 -12.50 -30.51 5.04
CA ILE A 4 -11.26 -29.68 4.96
C ILE A 4 -11.14 -28.97 3.59
N SER A 5 -11.70 -29.55 2.53
CA SER A 5 -11.60 -28.97 1.17
C SER A 5 -12.55 -27.76 0.95
N LEU A 6 -13.70 -27.76 1.62
CA LEU A 6 -14.69 -26.69 1.49
C LEU A 6 -14.29 -25.41 2.24
N SER A 7 -13.57 -25.53 3.37
CA SER A 7 -13.10 -24.37 4.13
C SER A 7 -12.00 -23.61 3.40
N ASN A 8 -11.11 -24.32 2.68
CA ASN A 8 -10.00 -23.70 1.93
C ASN A 8 -10.49 -23.00 0.64
N ALA A 9 -11.54 -23.51 0.00
CA ALA A 9 -12.10 -22.89 -1.19
C ALA A 9 -12.82 -21.57 -0.86
N ASN A 10 -13.57 -21.52 0.25
CA ASN A 10 -14.25 -20.31 0.69
C ASN A 10 -13.25 -19.23 1.12
N THR A 11 -12.16 -19.59 1.81
CA THR A 11 -11.13 -18.60 2.23
C THR A 11 -10.35 -18.03 1.06
N ALA A 12 -10.10 -18.81 -0.01
CA ALA A 12 -9.44 -18.33 -1.21
C ALA A 12 -10.33 -17.38 -2.03
N SER A 13 -11.63 -17.68 -2.14
CA SER A 13 -12.62 -16.81 -2.76
C SER A 13 -12.78 -15.50 -1.98
N ASP A 14 -12.93 -15.56 -0.68
CA ASP A 14 -13.04 -14.39 0.20
C ASP A 14 -11.80 -13.48 0.11
N LEU A 15 -10.61 -14.06 -0.01
CA LEU A 15 -9.37 -13.30 -0.16
C LEU A 15 -9.29 -12.62 -1.54
N PHE A 16 -9.69 -13.32 -2.61
CA PHE A 16 -9.71 -12.77 -3.96
C PHE A 16 -10.71 -11.62 -4.07
N ASP A 17 -11.92 -11.79 -3.55
CA ASP A 17 -12.94 -10.74 -3.51
C ASP A 17 -12.48 -9.54 -2.68
N LEU A 18 -11.74 -9.79 -1.59
CA LEU A 18 -11.16 -8.73 -0.77
C LEU A 18 -10.08 -7.95 -1.55
N MET A 19 -9.24 -8.63 -2.32
CA MET A 19 -8.18 -7.99 -3.12
C MET A 19 -8.72 -7.19 -4.30
N GLN A 20 -9.90 -7.53 -4.83
CA GLN A 20 -10.58 -6.75 -5.88
C GLN A 20 -11.46 -5.62 -5.33
N ASN A 21 -11.49 -5.43 -4.02
CA ASN A 21 -12.30 -4.39 -3.40
C ASN A 21 -11.59 -3.03 -3.48
N ASP A 22 -12.16 -2.11 -4.26
CA ASP A 22 -11.63 -0.76 -4.43
C ASP A 22 -11.52 0.01 -3.11
N ALA A 23 -12.44 -0.22 -2.17
CA ALA A 23 -12.38 0.42 -0.87
C ALA A 23 -11.15 -0.03 -0.06
N LEU A 24 -10.77 -1.31 -0.15
CA LEU A 24 -9.53 -1.81 0.46
C LEU A 24 -8.30 -1.22 -0.22
N SER A 25 -8.33 -1.09 -1.55
CA SER A 25 -7.27 -0.45 -2.31
C SER A 25 -7.10 1.02 -1.91
N VAL A 26 -8.20 1.77 -1.76
CA VAL A 26 -8.19 3.15 -1.21
C VAL A 26 -7.57 3.18 0.19
N LEU A 27 -7.93 2.24 1.05
CA LEU A 27 -7.41 2.15 2.41
C LEU A 27 -5.88 1.92 2.43
N ALA A 28 -5.38 1.08 1.54
CA ALA A 28 -3.95 0.84 1.36
C ALA A 28 -3.22 2.10 0.85
N LEU A 29 -3.73 2.75 -0.20
CA LEU A 29 -3.15 3.98 -0.74
C LEU A 29 -3.15 5.11 0.30
N HIS A 30 -4.28 5.31 0.99
CA HIS A 30 -4.37 6.28 2.08
C HIS A 30 -3.32 6.03 3.17
N SER A 31 -3.19 4.78 3.63
CA SER A 31 -2.23 4.43 4.68
C SER A 31 -0.78 4.62 4.25
N PHE A 32 -0.46 4.32 2.98
CA PHE A 32 0.85 4.61 2.40
C PHE A 32 1.17 6.10 2.43
N ILE A 33 0.26 6.95 1.95
CA ILE A 33 0.46 8.41 1.90
C ILE A 33 0.61 8.96 3.32
N LEU A 34 -0.19 8.47 4.27
CA LEU A 34 -0.09 8.86 5.68
C LEU A 34 1.27 8.47 6.29
N GLY A 35 1.76 7.25 6.00
CA GLY A 35 3.07 6.78 6.45
C GLY A 35 4.21 7.60 5.88
N TYR A 36 4.13 7.95 4.59
CA TYR A 36 5.07 8.83 3.92
C TYR A 36 5.09 10.20 4.56
N HIS A 37 3.94 10.84 4.69
CA HIS A 37 3.79 12.16 5.27
C HIS A 37 4.32 12.25 6.71
N ASN A 38 4.08 11.24 7.54
CA ASN A 38 4.56 11.21 8.92
C ASN A 38 6.09 11.29 9.05
N ILE A 39 6.82 10.76 8.09
CA ILE A 39 8.28 10.84 8.07
C ILE A 39 8.74 12.14 7.38
N ALA A 40 8.13 12.45 6.23
CA ALA A 40 8.54 13.58 5.39
C ALA A 40 8.40 14.92 6.10
N ARG A 41 7.34 15.12 6.90
CA ARG A 41 7.09 16.37 7.66
C ARG A 41 8.21 16.77 8.62
N ASN A 42 9.08 15.83 8.99
CA ASN A 42 10.22 16.06 9.90
C ASN A 42 11.53 16.33 9.15
N LYS A 43 11.50 16.43 7.82
CA LYS A 43 12.67 16.66 6.97
C LYS A 43 12.57 18.02 6.26
N VAL A 44 13.65 18.79 6.26
CA VAL A 44 13.64 20.19 5.81
C VAL A 44 13.58 20.32 4.28
N ASP A 45 14.12 19.37 3.51
CA ASP A 45 14.28 19.49 2.06
C ASP A 45 13.56 18.36 1.28
N GLN A 46 12.47 17.81 1.83
CA GLN A 46 11.79 16.70 1.20
C GLN A 46 10.33 17.05 0.88
N ARG A 47 9.81 16.48 -0.23
CA ARG A 47 8.38 16.57 -0.54
C ARG A 47 7.56 16.01 0.63
N LEU A 48 6.57 16.78 1.06
CA LEU A 48 5.69 16.39 2.17
C LEU A 48 4.80 15.17 1.85
N PHE A 49 4.53 14.97 0.56
CA PHE A 49 3.65 13.92 0.06
C PHE A 49 4.33 13.12 -1.06
N PRO A 50 3.94 11.85 -1.26
CA PRO A 50 4.54 11.00 -2.27
C PRO A 50 4.14 11.42 -3.68
N LYS A 51 5.00 11.17 -4.65
CA LYS A 51 4.67 11.28 -6.07
C LYS A 51 3.57 10.28 -6.45
N VAL A 52 2.77 10.64 -7.45
CA VAL A 52 1.74 9.75 -8.03
C VAL A 52 2.33 8.41 -8.45
N GLU A 53 3.51 8.41 -9.06
CA GLU A 53 4.22 7.22 -9.55
C GLU A 53 4.44 6.15 -8.47
N TYR A 54 4.69 6.56 -7.22
CA TYR A 54 4.91 5.62 -6.11
C TYR A 54 3.67 4.78 -5.80
N LEU A 55 2.47 5.32 -6.03
CA LEU A 55 1.22 4.67 -5.68
C LEU A 55 0.96 3.40 -6.50
N PHE A 56 1.51 3.32 -7.71
CA PHE A 56 1.39 2.14 -8.57
C PHE A 56 2.17 0.92 -8.04
N TYR A 57 3.05 1.11 -7.07
CA TYR A 57 3.79 0.02 -6.42
C TYR A 57 3.21 -0.38 -5.06
N VAL A 58 2.24 0.36 -4.53
CA VAL A 58 1.64 0.07 -3.22
C VAL A 58 0.88 -1.25 -3.25
N LEU A 59 -0.13 -1.36 -4.12
CA LEU A 59 -0.98 -2.55 -4.20
C LEU A 59 -0.19 -3.81 -4.57
N PRO A 60 0.72 -3.79 -5.58
CA PRO A 60 1.55 -4.95 -5.92
C PRO A 60 2.42 -5.47 -4.78
N ILE A 61 2.79 -4.59 -3.85
CA ILE A 61 3.59 -4.97 -2.67
C ILE A 61 2.69 -5.49 -1.56
N VAL A 62 1.64 -4.75 -1.18
CA VAL A 62 0.84 -5.08 0.01
C VAL A 62 -0.14 -6.23 -0.23
N TYR A 63 -0.48 -6.55 -1.48
CA TYR A 63 -1.30 -7.70 -1.85
C TYR A 63 -0.48 -8.96 -2.12
N ASN A 64 0.83 -8.87 -2.20
CA ASN A 64 1.71 -10.03 -2.17
C ASN A 64 2.04 -10.36 -0.72
N TYR A 65 1.58 -11.51 -0.23
CA TYR A 65 1.70 -11.90 1.18
C TYR A 65 3.13 -11.84 1.70
N ALA A 66 4.10 -12.41 0.97
CA ALA A 66 5.50 -12.42 1.38
C ALA A 66 6.07 -11.00 1.47
N SER A 67 5.79 -10.16 0.46
CA SER A 67 6.20 -8.74 0.45
C SER A 67 5.55 -7.97 1.60
N MET A 68 4.26 -8.17 1.84
CA MET A 68 3.51 -7.54 2.94
C MET A 68 4.15 -7.86 4.29
N ILE A 69 4.43 -9.13 4.57
CA ILE A 69 5.07 -9.56 5.82
C ILE A 69 6.50 -9.01 5.93
N GLY A 70 7.25 -8.99 4.82
CA GLY A 70 8.58 -8.39 4.76
C GLY A 70 8.59 -6.94 5.23
N PHE A 71 7.63 -6.12 4.74
CA PHE A 71 7.51 -4.73 5.15
C PHE A 71 6.93 -4.55 6.55
N LEU A 72 5.99 -5.40 7.00
CA LEU A 72 5.49 -5.36 8.38
C LEU A 72 6.62 -5.53 9.41
N ASN A 73 7.61 -6.36 9.09
CA ASN A 73 8.70 -6.72 10.00
C ASN A 73 10.00 -5.94 9.75
N SER A 74 9.96 -4.87 8.96
CA SER A 74 11.15 -4.08 8.61
C SER A 74 10.88 -2.58 8.78
N ASN A 75 11.94 -1.84 9.13
CA ASN A 75 11.89 -0.37 9.24
C ASN A 75 12.73 0.33 8.14
N GLU A 76 13.45 -0.46 7.35
CA GLU A 76 14.33 -0.03 6.28
C GLU A 76 14.12 -0.88 5.03
N LEU A 77 14.26 -0.27 3.84
CA LEU A 77 14.08 -0.97 2.56
C LEU A 77 15.05 -2.15 2.41
N TYR A 78 16.34 -1.92 2.69
CA TYR A 78 17.36 -2.96 2.61
C TYR A 78 17.01 -4.18 3.48
N THR A 79 16.55 -3.95 4.69
CA THR A 79 16.16 -5.05 5.60
C THR A 79 14.96 -5.82 5.07
N ALA A 80 13.99 -5.14 4.44
CA ALA A 80 12.84 -5.81 3.82
C ALA A 80 13.29 -6.69 2.63
N LEU A 81 14.17 -6.18 1.77
CA LEU A 81 14.68 -6.89 0.58
C LEU A 81 15.58 -8.08 0.93
N VAL A 82 16.41 -7.96 1.97
CA VAL A 82 17.27 -9.07 2.43
C VAL A 82 16.45 -10.19 3.03
N LYS A 83 15.42 -9.85 3.82
CA LYS A 83 14.53 -10.86 4.43
C LYS A 83 13.62 -11.52 3.41
N GLU A 84 13.18 -10.76 2.40
CA GLU A 84 12.22 -11.22 1.42
C GLU A 84 12.60 -10.70 0.02
N PRO A 85 13.50 -11.41 -0.69
CA PRO A 85 13.95 -11.00 -2.03
C PRO A 85 12.83 -10.97 -3.07
N SER A 86 11.73 -11.68 -2.86
CA SER A 86 10.56 -11.68 -3.75
C SER A 86 9.86 -10.31 -3.82
N VAL A 87 10.16 -9.40 -2.91
CA VAL A 87 9.65 -8.02 -2.93
C VAL A 87 9.98 -7.35 -4.26
N SER A 88 11.26 -7.37 -4.68
CA SER A 88 11.71 -6.73 -5.93
C SER A 88 11.51 -7.61 -7.15
N LEU A 89 11.50 -8.95 -6.98
CA LEU A 89 11.40 -9.87 -8.09
C LEU A 89 10.03 -9.77 -8.78
N GLY A 90 10.03 -9.37 -10.06
CA GLY A 90 8.82 -9.20 -10.87
C GLY A 90 7.87 -8.11 -10.36
N LEU A 91 8.36 -7.16 -9.53
CA LEU A 91 7.54 -6.07 -9.01
C LEU A 91 6.99 -5.19 -10.12
N GLN A 92 7.79 -4.85 -11.14
CA GLN A 92 7.34 -4.07 -12.29
C GLN A 92 6.19 -4.75 -13.04
N ASP A 93 6.28 -6.08 -13.25
CA ASP A 93 5.22 -6.83 -13.93
C ASP A 93 3.93 -6.89 -13.09
N ARG A 94 4.06 -7.05 -11.76
CA ARG A 94 2.91 -6.97 -10.86
C ARG A 94 2.28 -5.59 -10.87
N ALA A 95 3.09 -4.52 -10.89
CA ALA A 95 2.62 -3.16 -10.97
C ALA A 95 1.84 -2.93 -12.28
N ASN A 96 2.38 -3.37 -13.42
CA ASN A 96 1.72 -3.27 -14.71
C ASN A 96 0.35 -3.99 -14.74
N LYS A 97 0.24 -5.15 -14.10
CA LYS A 97 -1.02 -5.90 -13.99
C LYS A 97 -2.07 -5.21 -13.13
N MET A 98 -1.64 -4.40 -12.16
CA MET A 98 -2.53 -3.74 -11.19
C MET A 98 -2.75 -2.24 -11.48
N VAL A 99 -2.30 -1.76 -12.65
CA VAL A 99 -2.44 -0.34 -13.04
C VAL A 99 -3.91 0.11 -12.99
N PHE A 100 -4.82 -0.64 -13.59
CA PHE A 100 -6.25 -0.27 -13.62
C PHE A 100 -6.85 -0.26 -12.22
N GLN A 101 -6.56 -1.25 -11.38
CA GLN A 101 -7.02 -1.29 -10.00
C GLN A 101 -6.51 -0.10 -9.18
N THR A 102 -5.26 0.33 -9.43
CA THR A 102 -4.70 1.52 -8.78
C THR A 102 -5.42 2.79 -9.24
N PHE A 103 -5.74 2.91 -10.54
CA PHE A 103 -6.52 4.03 -11.06
C PHE A 103 -7.95 4.06 -10.49
N ASP A 104 -8.63 2.91 -10.43
CA ASP A 104 -9.98 2.82 -9.87
C ASP A 104 -10.00 3.24 -8.39
N ALA A 105 -9.02 2.78 -7.61
CA ALA A 105 -8.85 3.20 -6.23
C ALA A 105 -8.56 4.71 -6.09
N LEU A 106 -7.70 5.28 -6.94
CA LEU A 106 -7.43 6.72 -6.95
C LEU A 106 -8.68 7.52 -7.33
N ASN A 107 -9.41 7.12 -8.38
CA ASN A 107 -10.65 7.76 -8.81
C ASN A 107 -11.70 7.74 -7.69
N LEU A 108 -11.84 6.60 -7.01
CA LEU A 108 -12.74 6.48 -5.85
C LEU A 108 -12.31 7.42 -4.72
N ALA A 109 -11.01 7.44 -4.38
CA ALA A 109 -10.47 8.28 -3.32
C ALA A 109 -10.64 9.78 -3.61
N PHE A 110 -10.43 10.22 -4.85
CA PHE A 110 -10.65 11.60 -5.29
C PHE A 110 -12.15 11.96 -5.25
N SER A 111 -13.02 11.09 -5.78
CA SER A 111 -14.47 11.31 -5.77
C SER A 111 -15.04 11.44 -4.35
N LYS A 112 -14.47 10.70 -3.39
CA LYS A 112 -14.85 10.75 -1.97
C LYS A 112 -14.11 11.84 -1.18
N LYS A 113 -13.27 12.64 -1.83
CA LYS A 113 -12.46 13.70 -1.21
C LYS A 113 -11.60 13.19 -0.04
N ILE A 114 -11.08 11.97 -0.18
CA ILE A 114 -10.10 11.38 0.75
C ILE A 114 -8.71 11.85 0.39
N LEU A 115 -8.41 11.82 -0.91
CA LEU A 115 -7.17 12.24 -1.52
C LEU A 115 -7.42 13.39 -2.51
N ASP A 116 -6.37 14.11 -2.83
CA ASP A 116 -6.32 15.07 -3.95
C ASP A 116 -4.93 15.02 -4.58
N ILE A 117 -4.79 15.63 -5.75
CA ILE A 117 -3.53 15.73 -6.47
C ILE A 117 -3.05 17.18 -6.53
N ASP A 118 -1.83 17.41 -6.08
CA ASP A 118 -1.12 18.67 -6.33
C ASP A 118 -0.42 18.57 -7.69
N LYS A 119 -0.98 19.29 -8.67
CA LYS A 119 -0.50 19.29 -10.06
C LYS A 119 0.83 20.03 -10.26
N GLU A 120 1.21 20.89 -9.33
CA GLU A 120 2.48 21.63 -9.40
C GLU A 120 3.66 20.74 -9.02
N THR A 121 3.43 19.84 -8.07
CA THR A 121 4.46 18.94 -7.54
C THR A 121 4.32 17.48 -7.96
N ASP A 122 3.27 17.14 -8.72
CA ASP A 122 2.90 15.75 -9.09
C ASP A 122 2.78 14.82 -7.87
N THR A 123 2.28 15.34 -6.73
CA THR A 123 2.13 14.59 -5.50
C THR A 123 0.68 14.36 -5.13
N VAL A 124 0.41 13.24 -4.43
CA VAL A 124 -0.93 12.91 -3.93
C VAL A 124 -1.02 13.27 -2.46
N ILE A 125 -1.93 14.18 -2.14
CA ILE A 125 -2.11 14.76 -0.81
C ILE A 125 -3.31 14.14 -0.07
N LEU A 126 -3.24 14.14 1.27
CA LEU A 126 -4.36 13.77 2.15
C LEU A 126 -5.25 14.98 2.41
N LEU A 127 -6.56 14.82 2.20
CA LEU A 127 -7.53 15.83 2.58
C LEU A 127 -7.99 15.63 4.04
N ARG A 128 -8.33 16.74 4.73
CA ARG A 128 -8.97 16.67 6.04
C ARG A 128 -10.42 16.15 5.88
N PRO A 129 -10.89 15.26 6.75
CA PRO A 129 -10.36 14.85 8.06
C PRO A 129 -9.56 13.54 8.05
N PHE A 130 -9.14 12.99 6.88
CA PHE A 130 -8.58 11.66 6.71
C PHE A 130 -7.09 11.54 7.13
N THR A 131 -6.71 12.18 8.21
CA THR A 131 -5.33 12.17 8.74
C THR A 131 -5.07 11.06 9.77
N SER A 132 -6.07 10.21 10.03
CA SER A 132 -5.97 9.13 11.02
C SER A 132 -5.91 7.75 10.36
N LYS A 133 -4.99 6.90 10.85
CA LYS A 133 -4.85 5.49 10.45
C LYS A 133 -5.93 4.58 11.05
N LYS A 134 -6.71 5.07 12.01
CA LYS A 134 -7.67 4.25 12.76
C LYS A 134 -8.75 3.69 11.83
N LEU A 135 -8.89 2.37 11.81
CA LEU A 135 -10.03 1.70 11.22
C LEU A 135 -11.30 2.02 12.02
N PRO A 136 -12.45 2.15 11.37
CA PRO A 136 -13.73 2.22 12.06
C PRO A 136 -13.95 0.98 12.96
N THR A 137 -14.45 1.18 14.15
CA THR A 137 -14.65 0.11 15.16
C THR A 137 -15.59 -1.01 14.69
N TYR A 138 -16.53 -0.71 13.78
CA TYR A 138 -17.44 -1.71 13.21
C TYR A 138 -16.74 -2.77 12.34
N LEU A 139 -15.56 -2.48 11.83
CA LEU A 139 -14.77 -3.46 11.05
C LEU A 139 -14.11 -4.51 11.94
N SER A 140 -13.95 -4.24 13.24
CA SER A 140 -13.33 -5.18 14.18
C SER A 140 -14.10 -6.50 14.36
N SER A 141 -15.38 -6.53 14.00
CA SER A 141 -16.22 -7.72 14.06
C SER A 141 -16.16 -8.59 12.80
N LEU A 142 -15.50 -8.15 11.73
CA LEU A 142 -15.39 -8.91 10.49
C LEU A 142 -14.27 -9.96 10.59
N ARG A 143 -14.51 -11.15 10.04
CA ARG A 143 -13.49 -12.23 9.95
C ARG A 143 -12.23 -11.81 9.22
N SER A 144 -12.35 -10.89 8.27
CA SER A 144 -11.24 -10.35 7.46
C SER A 144 -10.50 -9.17 8.12
N TYR A 145 -10.89 -8.76 9.33
CA TYR A 145 -10.33 -7.59 10.00
C TYR A 145 -8.79 -7.65 10.14
N ASP A 146 -8.25 -8.80 10.53
CA ASP A 146 -6.80 -8.96 10.69
C ASP A 146 -6.06 -8.80 9.37
N SER A 147 -6.58 -9.33 8.28
CA SER A 147 -6.00 -9.19 6.94
C SER A 147 -6.05 -7.73 6.45
N VAL A 148 -7.18 -7.05 6.63
CA VAL A 148 -7.33 -5.62 6.30
C VAL A 148 -6.35 -4.78 7.11
N LYS A 149 -6.22 -5.06 8.39
CA LYS A 149 -5.28 -4.38 9.28
C LYS A 149 -3.82 -4.61 8.86
N GLN A 150 -3.46 -5.83 8.51
CA GLN A 150 -2.10 -6.16 8.03
C GLN A 150 -1.77 -5.40 6.74
N ILE A 151 -2.69 -5.35 5.77
CA ILE A 151 -2.53 -4.57 4.54
C ILE A 151 -2.33 -3.08 4.88
N GLN A 152 -3.17 -2.53 5.74
CA GLN A 152 -3.10 -1.13 6.16
C GLN A 152 -1.78 -0.81 6.87
N ASP A 153 -1.33 -1.67 7.79
CA ASP A 153 -0.10 -1.49 8.55
C ASP A 153 1.14 -1.64 7.66
N SER A 154 1.13 -2.60 6.73
CA SER A 154 2.18 -2.78 5.74
C SER A 154 2.28 -1.58 4.80
N ALA A 155 1.16 -1.08 4.28
CA ALA A 155 1.12 0.10 3.44
C ALA A 155 1.67 1.34 4.18
N PHE A 156 1.30 1.53 5.43
CA PHE A 156 1.82 2.62 6.26
C PHE A 156 3.34 2.53 6.44
N LYS A 157 3.87 1.35 6.75
CA LYS A 157 5.32 1.14 6.87
C LYS A 157 6.04 1.33 5.55
N LEU A 158 5.47 0.84 4.44
CA LEU A 158 6.00 1.05 3.10
C LEU A 158 6.15 2.54 2.79
N GLY A 159 5.12 3.35 3.05
CA GLY A 159 5.18 4.80 2.88
C GLY A 159 6.27 5.44 3.74
N SER A 160 6.37 5.02 5.01
CA SER A 160 7.41 5.50 5.93
C SER A 160 8.84 5.17 5.45
N ILE A 161 9.02 4.02 4.80
CA ILE A 161 10.29 3.58 4.21
C ILE A 161 10.60 4.39 2.95
N PHE A 162 9.62 4.58 2.06
CA PHE A 162 9.78 5.36 0.82
C PHE A 162 10.18 6.80 1.13
N ALA A 163 9.58 7.42 2.15
CA ALA A 163 9.93 8.76 2.58
C ALA A 163 11.38 8.93 3.07
N LYS A 164 12.10 7.85 3.34
CA LYS A 164 13.51 7.88 3.75
C LYS A 164 14.49 7.80 2.59
N LYS A 165 14.00 7.53 1.38
CA LYS A 165 14.82 7.24 0.20
C LYS A 165 14.63 8.29 -0.90
N HIS A 166 15.66 8.48 -1.71
CA HIS A 166 15.56 9.23 -2.95
C HIS A 166 15.03 8.36 -4.09
N ASP A 167 14.41 8.98 -5.10
CA ASP A 167 13.80 8.31 -6.25
C ASP A 167 14.75 7.30 -6.93
N LYS A 168 16.00 7.71 -7.20
CA LYS A 168 17.02 6.84 -7.82
C LYS A 168 17.31 5.59 -7.01
N ASN A 169 17.37 5.73 -5.68
CA ASN A 169 17.64 4.59 -4.80
C ASN A 169 16.44 3.64 -4.75
N LEU A 170 15.20 4.18 -4.76
CA LEU A 170 14.01 3.35 -4.84
C LEU A 170 13.95 2.56 -6.15
N GLN A 171 14.26 3.20 -7.29
CA GLN A 171 14.29 2.54 -8.59
C GLN A 171 15.33 1.41 -8.64
N LEU A 172 16.55 1.66 -8.13
CA LEU A 172 17.62 0.68 -8.11
C LEU A 172 17.34 -0.46 -7.15
N ASP A 173 16.96 -0.16 -5.90
CA ASP A 173 16.76 -1.15 -4.85
C ASP A 173 15.57 -2.07 -5.17
N LEU A 174 14.49 -1.53 -5.76
CA LEU A 174 13.28 -2.26 -6.11
C LEU A 174 13.27 -2.81 -7.53
N ASN A 175 14.28 -2.47 -8.34
CA ASN A 175 14.37 -2.81 -9.77
C ASN A 175 13.10 -2.39 -10.54
N ILE A 176 12.68 -1.14 -10.35
CA ILE A 176 11.50 -0.56 -10.98
C ILE A 176 11.85 0.68 -11.80
N ARG A 177 10.92 1.10 -12.65
CA ARG A 177 11.01 2.33 -13.46
C ARG A 177 9.77 3.18 -13.21
N PHE A 178 10.00 4.43 -12.83
CA PHE A 178 8.95 5.45 -12.76
C PHE A 178 8.78 6.14 -14.10
#